data_fa55d0edfc278f41694e4c19ede40760
#
_entry.id   fa55d0edfc278f41694e4c19ede40760
#
_cell.length_a   1.000
_cell.length_b   1.000
_cell.length_c   1.000
_cell.angle_alpha   90.00
_cell.angle_beta   90.00
_cell.angle_gamma   90.00
#
_symmetry.space_group_name_H-M   'P 1'
#
loop_
_entity.id
_entity.type
_entity.pdbx_description
1 polymer ?
#
loop_
_entity_poly.entity_id
_entity_poly.type
_entity_poly.pdbx_seq_one_letter_code
_entity_poly.pdbx_strand_id
1 'polypeptide(L)'
;MRWQTTDIDTYQQSQSYVDTVLVPLLSVSLGEDMKTHVAMGEYISLVAMEMEKQFRGRLLQLPPFVYPQKAPREDLLRHVGAWADELRANGKNHVIWVTSDPEWKNDEDELPGLLLWFPHLPIEHMDKKLQQKTLNDQMKEILPRVMKEWQKESGI
;
A
#
# COMPACT_ATOMS: atom_id res chain seq x y z
N MET A 1 3.19 -1.36 11.92
CA MET A 1 2.08 -1.81 12.80
C MET A 1 0.87 -2.16 11.97
N ARG A 2 0.16 -3.20 12.34
CA ARG A 2 -1.00 -3.71 11.62
C ARG A 2 -2.30 -3.16 12.23
N TRP A 3 -3.37 -3.21 11.47
CA TRP A 3 -4.69 -2.78 11.94
C TRP A 3 -5.32 -3.86 12.82
N GLN A 4 -4.77 -4.01 14.02
CA GLN A 4 -5.16 -5.00 15.04
C GLN A 4 -5.14 -4.34 16.42
N THR A 5 -6.04 -4.74 17.30
CA THR A 5 -6.14 -4.13 18.64
C THR A 5 -4.82 -4.18 19.42
N THR A 6 -4.09 -5.29 19.33
CA THR A 6 -2.79 -5.43 20.02
C THR A 6 -1.74 -4.46 19.50
N ASP A 7 -1.70 -4.21 18.18
CA ASP A 7 -0.75 -3.28 17.59
C ASP A 7 -1.16 -1.82 17.86
N ILE A 8 -2.46 -1.54 17.95
CA ILE A 8 -2.97 -0.18 18.19
C ILE A 8 -2.64 0.31 19.60
N ASP A 9 -2.60 -0.55 20.59
CA ASP A 9 -2.13 -0.17 21.92
C ASP A 9 -0.69 0.35 21.88
N THR A 10 0.18 -0.35 21.16
CA THR A 10 1.57 0.08 20.93
C THR A 10 1.63 1.38 20.10
N TYR A 11 0.81 1.46 19.06
CA TYR A 11 0.72 2.66 18.22
C TYR A 11 0.35 3.90 19.05
N GLN A 12 -0.65 3.80 19.91
CA GLN A 12 -1.09 4.91 20.74
C GLN A 12 0.00 5.45 21.67
N GLN A 13 0.91 4.59 22.10
CA GLN A 13 2.07 4.96 22.90
C GLN A 13 3.21 5.57 22.09
N SER A 14 3.19 5.39 20.77
CA SER A 14 4.31 5.73 19.88
C SER A 14 3.89 6.61 18.70
N GLN A 15 2.76 7.29 18.79
CA GLN A 15 2.16 8.04 17.67
C GLN A 15 3.13 9.01 17.00
N SER A 16 3.98 9.68 17.78
CA SER A 16 4.93 10.66 17.27
C SER A 16 6.00 10.05 16.36
N TYR A 17 6.24 8.76 16.47
CA TYR A 17 7.23 8.04 15.64
C TYR A 17 6.60 7.40 14.41
N VAL A 18 5.28 7.27 14.37
CA VAL A 18 4.55 6.63 13.27
C VAL A 18 3.92 7.71 12.39
N ASP A 19 4.69 8.17 11.43
CA ASP A 19 4.28 9.26 10.54
C ASP A 19 3.85 8.78 9.15
N THR A 20 3.96 7.49 8.86
CA THR A 20 3.71 6.91 7.55
C THR A 20 2.55 5.91 7.61
N VAL A 21 1.66 6.00 6.64
CA VAL A 21 0.53 5.08 6.49
C VAL A 21 0.67 4.32 5.18
N LEU A 22 0.46 3.00 5.24
CA LEU A 22 0.46 2.11 4.07
C LEU A 22 -0.97 1.70 3.75
N VAL A 23 -1.40 1.95 2.51
CA VAL A 23 -2.75 1.62 2.05
C VAL A 23 -2.67 0.75 0.80
N PRO A 24 -3.05 -0.52 0.87
CA PRO A 24 -3.20 -1.35 -0.33
C PRO A 24 -4.42 -0.90 -1.15
N LEU A 25 -4.27 -0.84 -2.48
CA LEU A 25 -5.34 -0.53 -3.42
C LEU A 25 -5.70 -1.81 -4.16
N LEU A 26 -6.90 -2.32 -3.93
CA LEU A 26 -7.35 -3.60 -4.47
C LEU A 26 -8.56 -3.44 -5.39
N SER A 27 -8.38 -3.79 -6.66
CA SER A 27 -9.48 -3.83 -7.62
C SER A 27 -10.27 -5.13 -7.49
N VAL A 28 -11.59 -5.05 -7.69
CA VAL A 28 -12.48 -6.20 -7.72
C VAL A 28 -13.17 -6.27 -9.08
N SER A 29 -13.11 -7.43 -9.72
CA SER A 29 -13.86 -7.75 -10.93
C SER A 29 -14.58 -9.08 -10.75
N LEU A 30 -15.86 -9.12 -11.12
CA LEU A 30 -16.63 -10.36 -11.14
C LEU A 30 -16.80 -10.88 -12.57
N GLY A 31 -16.08 -10.29 -13.54
CA GLY A 31 -16.12 -10.67 -14.93
C GLY A 31 -15.11 -11.74 -15.32
N GLU A 32 -14.77 -11.81 -16.60
CA GLU A 32 -13.84 -12.81 -17.14
C GLU A 32 -12.42 -12.67 -16.60
N ASP A 33 -12.04 -11.48 -16.19
CA ASP A 33 -10.73 -11.16 -15.62
C ASP A 33 -10.66 -11.31 -14.09
N MET A 34 -11.67 -11.93 -13.48
CA MET A 34 -11.75 -12.12 -12.03
C MET A 34 -10.48 -12.74 -11.45
N LYS A 35 -9.96 -13.79 -12.09
CA LYS A 35 -8.77 -14.50 -11.59
C LYS A 35 -7.55 -13.57 -11.57
N THR A 36 -7.39 -12.73 -12.56
CA THR A 36 -6.30 -11.75 -12.62
C THR A 36 -6.38 -10.77 -11.44
N HIS A 37 -7.57 -10.25 -11.15
CA HIS A 37 -7.76 -9.32 -10.04
C HIS A 37 -7.57 -9.98 -8.68
N VAL A 38 -7.99 -11.24 -8.54
CA VAL A 38 -7.70 -12.02 -7.33
C VAL A 38 -6.19 -12.19 -7.13
N ALA A 39 -5.48 -12.56 -8.20
CA ALA A 39 -4.02 -12.73 -8.14
C ALA A 39 -3.28 -11.42 -7.78
N MET A 40 -3.73 -10.30 -8.34
CA MET A 40 -3.19 -8.99 -7.98
C MET A 40 -3.39 -8.69 -6.49
N GLY A 41 -4.59 -8.95 -5.97
CA GLY A 41 -4.89 -8.72 -4.56
C GLY A 41 -4.09 -9.60 -3.62
N GLU A 42 -3.94 -10.88 -3.94
CA GLU A 42 -3.12 -11.80 -3.15
C GLU A 42 -1.66 -11.34 -3.09
N TYR A 43 -1.10 -10.95 -4.24
CA TYR A 43 0.28 -10.50 -4.29
C TYR A 43 0.49 -9.22 -3.50
N ILE A 44 -0.36 -8.23 -3.66
CA ILE A 44 -0.26 -6.96 -2.93
C ILE A 44 -0.45 -7.15 -1.43
N SER A 45 -1.30 -8.07 -1.02
CA SER A 45 -1.45 -8.39 0.41
C SER A 45 -0.15 -8.89 1.02
N LEU A 46 0.59 -9.75 0.31
CA LEU A 46 1.90 -10.22 0.75
C LEU A 46 2.94 -9.09 0.76
N VAL A 47 2.95 -8.26 -0.27
CA VAL A 47 3.85 -7.09 -0.33
C VAL A 47 3.60 -6.15 0.84
N ALA A 48 2.34 -5.85 1.12
CA ALA A 48 1.97 -4.97 2.23
C ALA A 48 2.39 -5.55 3.59
N MET A 49 2.21 -6.84 3.79
CA MET A 49 2.66 -7.52 5.00
C MET A 49 4.18 -7.43 5.17
N GLU A 50 4.93 -7.61 4.10
CA GLU A 50 6.38 -7.52 4.13
C GLU A 50 6.85 -6.09 4.40
N MET A 51 6.23 -5.10 3.79
CA MET A 51 6.54 -3.69 4.06
C MET A 51 6.26 -3.34 5.52
N GLU A 52 5.15 -3.81 6.07
CA GLU A 52 4.85 -3.58 7.49
C GLU A 52 5.94 -4.14 8.39
N LYS A 53 6.43 -5.35 8.12
CA LYS A 53 7.53 -5.95 8.88
C LYS A 53 8.81 -5.13 8.79
N GLN A 54 9.16 -4.67 7.59
CA GLN A 54 10.38 -3.90 7.35
C GLN A 54 10.37 -2.54 8.05
N PHE A 55 9.20 -1.90 8.11
CA PHE A 55 9.07 -0.51 8.56
C PHE A 55 8.18 -0.35 9.79
N ARG A 56 8.06 -1.39 10.59
CA ARG A 56 7.10 -1.50 11.71
C ARG A 56 7.13 -0.32 12.68
N GLY A 57 8.31 0.19 12.99
CA GLY A 57 8.45 1.29 13.96
C GLY A 57 8.01 2.66 13.44
N ARG A 58 7.75 2.78 12.16
CA ARG A 58 7.40 4.06 11.51
C ARG A 58 6.10 4.01 10.70
N LEU A 59 5.60 2.81 10.41
CA LEU A 59 4.52 2.59 9.45
C LEU A 59 3.32 1.94 10.12
N LEU A 60 2.13 2.49 9.83
CA LEU A 60 0.84 1.90 10.16
C LEU A 60 0.17 1.41 8.88
N GLN A 61 -0.12 0.12 8.81
CA GLN A 61 -0.85 -0.46 7.70
C GLN A 61 -2.35 -0.35 7.93
N LEU A 62 -3.06 0.29 7.01
CA LEU A 62 -4.51 0.34 7.03
C LEU A 62 -5.13 -0.86 6.30
N PRO A 63 -6.42 -1.14 6.54
CA PRO A 63 -7.17 -2.03 5.67
C PRO A 63 -7.12 -1.57 4.22
N PRO A 64 -7.24 -2.48 3.25
CA PRO A 64 -7.19 -2.10 1.84
C PRO A 64 -8.34 -1.16 1.45
N PHE A 65 -8.03 -0.25 0.53
CA PHE A 65 -9.05 0.46 -0.24
C PHE A 65 -9.48 -0.45 -1.38
N VAL A 66 -10.72 -0.91 -1.32
CA VAL A 66 -11.29 -1.85 -2.30
C VAL A 66 -12.23 -1.09 -3.23
N TYR A 67 -12.12 -1.31 -4.53
CA TYR A 67 -12.94 -0.62 -5.51
C TYR A 67 -13.32 -1.54 -6.68
N PRO A 68 -14.49 -1.32 -7.32
CA PRO A 68 -14.83 -2.03 -8.55
C PRO A 68 -13.84 -1.65 -9.67
N GLN A 69 -13.40 -2.62 -10.45
CA GLN A 69 -12.48 -2.38 -11.57
C GLN A 69 -12.95 -1.25 -12.50
N LYS A 70 -14.25 -1.19 -12.74
CA LYS A 70 -14.85 -0.23 -13.68
C LYS A 70 -15.25 1.10 -13.02
N ALA A 71 -14.91 1.32 -11.77
CA ALA A 71 -15.20 2.59 -11.13
C ALA A 71 -14.51 3.75 -11.88
N PRO A 72 -15.21 4.88 -12.06
CA PRO A 72 -14.61 6.04 -12.72
C PRO A 72 -13.33 6.50 -12.01
N ARG A 73 -12.27 6.77 -12.77
CA ARG A 73 -10.99 7.20 -12.21
C ARG A 73 -11.11 8.44 -11.34
N GLU A 74 -11.90 9.41 -11.77
CA GLU A 74 -12.11 10.64 -11.00
C GLU A 74 -12.73 10.38 -9.62
N ASP A 75 -13.60 9.38 -9.50
CA ASP A 75 -14.20 8.98 -8.21
C ASP A 75 -13.13 8.37 -7.30
N LEU A 76 -12.27 7.51 -7.87
CA LEU A 76 -11.18 6.88 -7.12
C LEU A 76 -10.18 7.92 -6.62
N LEU A 77 -9.80 8.86 -7.48
CA LEU A 77 -8.87 9.95 -7.12
C LEU A 77 -9.46 10.83 -6.02
N ARG A 78 -10.77 11.12 -6.08
CA ARG A 78 -11.45 11.87 -5.04
C ARG A 78 -11.42 11.13 -3.70
N HIS A 79 -11.65 9.81 -3.71
CA HIS A 79 -11.60 8.99 -2.49
C HIS A 79 -10.21 8.97 -1.86
N VAL A 80 -9.16 8.73 -2.65
CA VAL A 80 -7.78 8.74 -2.11
C VAL A 80 -7.37 10.12 -1.62
N GLY A 81 -7.85 11.18 -2.29
CA GLY A 81 -7.65 12.56 -1.82
C GLY A 81 -8.30 12.80 -0.46
N ALA A 82 -9.52 12.33 -0.26
CA ALA A 82 -10.24 12.44 1.02
C ALA A 82 -9.49 11.66 2.12
N TRP A 83 -8.97 10.48 1.82
CA TRP A 83 -8.13 9.73 2.76
C TRP A 83 -6.86 10.50 3.13
N ALA A 84 -6.17 11.08 2.15
CA ALA A 84 -4.97 11.87 2.43
C ALA A 84 -5.26 13.05 3.34
N ASP A 85 -6.38 13.73 3.15
CA ASP A 85 -6.81 14.84 4.02
C ASP A 85 -7.05 14.36 5.46
N GLU A 86 -7.73 13.24 5.63
CA GLU A 86 -7.97 12.64 6.94
C GLU A 86 -6.66 12.24 7.62
N LEU A 87 -5.75 11.62 6.88
CA LEU A 87 -4.45 11.22 7.41
C LEU A 87 -3.63 12.43 7.86
N ARG A 88 -3.62 13.48 7.05
CA ARG A 88 -2.91 14.72 7.38
C ARG A 88 -3.50 15.36 8.65
N ALA A 89 -4.81 15.39 8.77
CA ALA A 89 -5.49 15.93 9.94
C ALA A 89 -5.14 15.16 11.22
N ASN A 90 -4.72 13.91 11.09
CA ASN A 90 -4.29 13.04 12.20
C ASN A 90 -2.77 12.93 12.33
N GLY A 91 -2.03 13.88 11.77
CA GLY A 91 -0.57 13.96 11.94
C GLY A 91 0.24 12.95 11.12
N LYS A 92 -0.36 12.35 10.09
CA LYS A 92 0.35 11.45 9.20
C LYS A 92 0.87 12.23 8.00
N ASN A 93 2.18 12.36 7.90
CA ASN A 93 2.82 13.21 6.90
C ASN A 93 3.10 12.46 5.60
N HIS A 94 3.07 11.13 5.64
CA HIS A 94 3.40 10.30 4.48
C HIS A 94 2.35 9.22 4.29
N VAL A 95 1.95 9.01 3.03
CA VAL A 95 1.13 7.87 2.64
C VAL A 95 1.82 7.11 1.50
N ILE A 96 1.84 5.80 1.62
CA ILE A 96 2.35 4.90 0.59
C ILE A 96 1.17 4.05 0.10
N TRP A 97 0.84 4.21 -1.17
CA TRP A 97 -0.18 3.40 -1.84
C TRP A 97 0.52 2.25 -2.54
N VAL A 98 0.07 1.01 -2.31
CA VAL A 98 0.64 -0.17 -2.98
C VAL A 98 -0.44 -0.86 -3.79
N THR A 99 -0.11 -1.22 -5.02
CA THR A 99 -1.06 -1.84 -5.93
C THR A 99 -0.36 -2.67 -7.00
N SER A 100 -1.08 -3.66 -7.55
CA SER A 100 -0.71 -4.35 -8.81
C SER A 100 -1.59 -3.91 -9.98
N ASP A 101 -2.58 -3.07 -9.75
CA ASP A 101 -3.43 -2.54 -10.82
C ASP A 101 -2.67 -1.47 -11.61
N PRO A 102 -2.35 -1.74 -12.91
CA PRO A 102 -1.54 -0.81 -13.69
C PRO A 102 -2.25 0.51 -14.02
N GLU A 103 -3.56 0.59 -13.89
CA GLU A 103 -4.32 1.82 -14.14
C GLU A 103 -3.86 2.98 -13.26
N TRP A 104 -3.43 2.70 -12.02
CA TRP A 104 -2.95 3.75 -11.13
C TRP A 104 -1.67 4.43 -11.59
N LYS A 105 -0.89 3.78 -12.44
CA LYS A 105 0.33 4.37 -13.00
C LYS A 105 0.05 5.62 -13.83
N ASN A 106 -1.11 5.67 -14.46
CA ASN A 106 -1.51 6.81 -15.27
C ASN A 106 -1.84 8.04 -14.42
N ASP A 107 -2.19 7.82 -13.16
CA ASP A 107 -2.61 8.87 -12.24
C ASP A 107 -1.57 9.16 -11.15
N GLU A 108 -0.35 8.64 -11.30
CA GLU A 108 0.70 8.74 -10.28
C GLU A 108 0.97 10.17 -9.84
N ASP A 109 1.00 11.11 -10.77
CA ASP A 109 1.27 12.52 -10.49
C ASP A 109 0.11 13.21 -9.75
N GLU A 110 -1.09 12.64 -9.82
CA GLU A 110 -2.29 13.17 -9.15
C GLU A 110 -2.51 12.55 -7.77
N LEU A 111 -1.80 11.46 -7.45
CA LEU A 111 -1.91 10.81 -6.14
C LEU A 111 -1.15 11.59 -5.08
N PRO A 112 -1.78 11.86 -3.93
CA PRO A 112 -1.05 12.40 -2.79
C PRO A 112 -0.15 11.33 -2.19
N GLY A 113 1.15 11.61 -2.05
CA GLY A 113 2.10 10.67 -1.48
C GLY A 113 2.81 9.81 -2.52
N LEU A 114 3.24 8.62 -2.11
CA LEU A 114 4.05 7.72 -2.92
C LEU A 114 3.21 6.55 -3.43
N LEU A 115 3.20 6.35 -4.75
CA LEU A 115 2.63 5.15 -5.36
C LEU A 115 3.73 4.13 -5.63
N LEU A 116 3.54 2.90 -5.14
CA LEU A 116 4.37 1.75 -5.49
C LEU A 116 3.52 0.75 -6.25
N TRP A 117 3.79 0.61 -7.53
CA TRP A 117 3.17 -0.38 -8.37
C TRP A 117 4.07 -1.59 -8.51
N PHE A 118 3.48 -2.78 -8.38
CA PHE A 118 4.18 -4.05 -8.53
C PHE A 118 3.45 -4.92 -9.55
N PRO A 119 4.13 -5.42 -10.60
CA PRO A 119 3.52 -6.45 -11.43
C PRO A 119 3.24 -7.67 -10.55
N HIS A 120 2.02 -8.20 -10.62
CA HIS A 120 1.68 -9.36 -9.79
C HIS A 120 2.43 -10.61 -10.28
N LEU A 121 2.82 -11.44 -9.34
CA LEU A 121 3.51 -12.70 -9.59
C LEU A 121 2.60 -13.87 -9.21
N PRO A 122 2.76 -15.04 -9.86
CA PRO A 122 1.90 -16.20 -9.63
C PRO A 122 2.27 -16.91 -8.32
N ILE A 123 1.99 -16.28 -7.19
CA ILE A 123 2.35 -16.81 -5.86
C ILE A 123 1.73 -18.16 -5.56
N GLU A 124 0.59 -18.48 -6.15
CA GLU A 124 -0.06 -19.78 -6.01
C GLU A 124 0.83 -20.94 -6.52
N HIS A 125 1.78 -20.65 -7.41
CA HIS A 125 2.70 -21.62 -7.99
C HIS A 125 4.10 -21.55 -7.40
N MET A 126 4.30 -20.72 -6.37
CA MET A 126 5.58 -20.54 -5.69
C MET A 126 5.57 -21.24 -4.33
N ASP A 127 6.66 -21.93 -3.98
CA ASP A 127 6.84 -22.37 -2.61
C ASP A 127 7.16 -21.19 -1.69
N LYS A 128 7.10 -21.40 -0.38
CA LYS A 128 7.31 -20.33 0.60
C LYS A 128 8.70 -19.73 0.53
N LYS A 129 9.71 -20.53 0.20
CA LYS A 129 11.09 -20.05 0.08
C LYS A 129 11.26 -19.10 -1.09
N LEU A 130 10.67 -19.44 -2.23
CA LEU A 130 10.69 -18.58 -3.42
C LEU A 130 9.87 -17.32 -3.19
N GLN A 131 8.70 -17.42 -2.54
CA GLN A 131 7.90 -16.25 -2.17
C GLN A 131 8.71 -15.29 -1.31
N GLN A 132 9.38 -15.79 -0.27
CA GLN A 132 10.16 -14.94 0.63
C GLN A 132 11.33 -14.28 -0.07
N LYS A 133 12.03 -15.01 -0.91
CA LYS A 133 13.13 -14.44 -1.73
C LYS A 133 12.62 -13.33 -2.63
N THR A 134 11.51 -13.56 -3.31
CA THR A 134 10.90 -12.58 -4.21
C THR A 134 10.50 -11.31 -3.45
N LEU A 135 9.86 -11.45 -2.29
CA LEU A 135 9.48 -10.32 -1.46
C LEU A 135 10.71 -9.55 -0.96
N ASN A 136 11.76 -10.25 -0.55
CA ASN A 136 13.01 -9.61 -0.12
C ASN A 136 13.64 -8.80 -1.26
N ASP A 137 13.65 -9.33 -2.47
CA ASP A 137 14.16 -8.62 -3.64
C ASP A 137 13.33 -7.37 -3.95
N GLN A 138 12.00 -7.46 -3.84
CA GLN A 138 11.10 -6.32 -4.01
C GLN A 138 11.36 -5.24 -2.96
N MET A 139 11.57 -5.63 -1.71
CA MET A 139 11.85 -4.66 -0.64
C MET A 139 13.15 -3.90 -0.90
N LYS A 140 14.20 -4.59 -1.38
CA LYS A 140 15.45 -3.93 -1.75
C LYS A 140 15.26 -2.93 -2.89
N GLU A 141 14.43 -3.26 -3.86
CA GLU A 141 14.16 -2.42 -5.02
C GLU A 141 13.40 -1.14 -4.65
N ILE A 142 12.43 -1.23 -3.76
CA ILE A 142 11.60 -0.07 -3.37
C ILE A 142 12.23 0.81 -2.30
N LEU A 143 13.19 0.29 -1.54
CA LEU A 143 13.77 1.00 -0.40
C LEU A 143 14.28 2.41 -0.74
N PRO A 144 15.01 2.66 -1.85
CA PRO A 144 15.44 4.01 -2.19
C PRO A 144 14.28 4.98 -2.41
N ARG A 145 13.16 4.52 -2.97
CA ARG A 145 11.98 5.36 -3.20
C ARG A 145 11.29 5.71 -1.88
N VAL A 146 11.17 4.77 -0.97
CA VAL A 146 10.62 5.00 0.37
C VAL A 146 11.51 5.96 1.16
N MET A 147 12.82 5.77 1.12
CA MET A 147 13.78 6.65 1.79
C MET A 147 13.70 8.08 1.26
N LYS A 148 13.56 8.25 -0.04
CA LYS A 148 13.39 9.57 -0.67
C LYS A 148 12.08 10.23 -0.23
N GLU A 149 11.00 9.47 -0.13
CA GLU A 149 9.73 9.97 0.37
C GLU A 149 9.85 10.49 1.80
N TRP A 150 10.57 9.78 2.65
CA TRP A 150 10.78 10.17 4.04
C TRP A 150 11.69 11.39 4.24
N GLN A 151 12.42 11.79 3.21
CA GLN A 151 13.23 13.03 3.26
C GLN A 151 12.40 14.29 3.07
N LYS A 152 11.15 14.18 2.61
CA LYS A 152 10.22 15.30 2.50
C LYS A 152 9.68 15.63 3.88
N GLU A 153 9.40 16.91 4.16
CA GLU A 153 8.71 17.31 5.40
C GLU A 153 7.32 16.71 5.47
N SER A 154 6.62 16.68 4.31
CA SER A 154 5.34 16.02 4.14
C SER A 154 5.20 15.54 2.70
N GLY A 155 4.71 14.32 2.52
CA GLY A 155 4.37 13.78 1.21
C GLY A 155 2.93 14.03 0.81
N ILE A 156 2.13 14.60 1.72
CA ILE A 156 0.70 14.85 1.48
C ILE A 156 0.24 16.19 2.03
#